data_c8dd80a3ef97cdf64665f656e943d90c
#
_entry.id   c8dd80a3ef97cdf64665f656e943d90c
#
_cell.length_a   1.000
_cell.length_b   1.000
_cell.length_c   1.000
_cell.angle_alpha   90.00
_cell.angle_beta   90.00
_cell.angle_gamma   90.00
#
_symmetry.space_group_name_H-M   'P 1'
#
loop_
_entity.id
_entity.type
_entity.pdbx_description
1 polymer ?
#
loop_
_entity_poly.entity_id
_entity_poly.type
_entity_poly.pdbx_seq_one_letter_code
_entity_poly.pdbx_strand_id
1 'polypeptide(L)'
;MKKTLIQKLGLLGVLSFLSYATAVIFSPLAYPGYNWMAQAVSDLSAANAPSLSLWNQLSAVYNVCEVVCVTVVCIGICDEKNKLLRTGVYLFAVMEWLSAIGYRMFPLSDSGYAGAFQDVMHMIVTAAVVLLSIISLVTIIVAGAKNKEYRSYGICAAVALAMMLTGALGMKIVPAEYFGIIERFSVFAATGFNAALGIHLYFSKDKSENIENNL
;
A
#
# COMPACT_ATOMS: atom_id res chain seq x y z
N MET A 1 9.12 -26.42 -11.55
CA MET A 1 8.15 -26.36 -10.44
C MET A 1 6.91 -25.59 -10.85
N LYS A 2 5.72 -26.14 -10.64
CA LYS A 2 4.46 -25.43 -10.87
C LYS A 2 4.15 -24.56 -9.67
N LYS A 3 3.91 -23.27 -9.86
CA LYS A 3 3.50 -22.36 -8.80
C LYS A 3 2.10 -22.67 -8.27
N THR A 4 1.93 -22.65 -6.95
CA THR A 4 0.63 -22.84 -6.30
C THR A 4 -0.32 -21.69 -6.61
N LEU A 5 -1.62 -21.88 -6.39
CA LEU A 5 -2.62 -20.82 -6.55
C LEU A 5 -2.30 -19.63 -5.64
N ILE A 6 -1.94 -19.89 -4.36
CA ILE A 6 -1.56 -18.87 -3.37
C ILE A 6 -0.39 -18.01 -3.90
N GLN A 7 0.66 -18.65 -4.42
CA GLN A 7 1.80 -17.92 -5.00
C GLN A 7 1.40 -17.06 -6.20
N LYS A 8 0.53 -17.58 -7.09
CA LYS A 8 0.06 -16.82 -8.26
C LYS A 8 -0.80 -15.63 -7.86
N LEU A 9 -1.66 -15.79 -6.84
CA LEU A 9 -2.50 -14.71 -6.32
C LEU A 9 -1.66 -13.58 -5.69
N GLY A 10 -0.44 -13.85 -5.22
CA GLY A 10 0.50 -12.81 -4.80
C GLY A 10 0.79 -11.77 -5.88
N LEU A 11 0.75 -12.15 -7.18
CA LEU A 11 0.96 -11.20 -8.28
C LEU A 11 -0.19 -10.18 -8.44
N LEU A 12 -1.32 -10.37 -7.76
CA LEU A 12 -2.38 -9.36 -7.69
C LEU A 12 -1.89 -8.06 -7.03
N GLY A 13 -0.87 -8.12 -6.16
CA GLY A 13 -0.23 -6.92 -5.62
C GLY A 13 0.41 -6.04 -6.71
N VAL A 14 1.01 -6.67 -7.74
CA VAL A 14 1.55 -5.93 -8.89
C VAL A 14 0.42 -5.34 -9.73
N LEU A 15 -0.65 -6.10 -9.96
CA LEU A 15 -1.83 -5.60 -10.69
C LEU A 15 -2.49 -4.44 -9.93
N SER A 16 -2.60 -4.54 -8.61
CA SER A 16 -3.08 -3.47 -7.73
C SER A 16 -2.24 -2.20 -7.91
N PHE A 17 -0.92 -2.33 -7.77
CA PHE A 17 0.02 -1.22 -7.95
C PHE A 17 -0.11 -0.55 -9.33
N LEU A 18 -0.18 -1.34 -10.41
CA LEU A 18 -0.34 -0.82 -11.76
C LEU A 18 -1.68 -0.10 -11.96
N SER A 19 -2.78 -0.65 -11.43
CA SER A 19 -4.10 -0.02 -11.48
C SER A 19 -4.10 1.34 -10.76
N TYR A 20 -3.53 1.38 -9.54
CA TYR A 20 -3.40 2.60 -8.78
C TYR A 20 -2.50 3.64 -9.48
N ALA A 21 -1.33 3.23 -9.95
CA ALA A 21 -0.40 4.10 -10.67
C ALA A 21 -1.06 4.68 -11.93
N THR A 22 -1.79 3.87 -12.67
CA THR A 22 -2.55 4.31 -13.85
C THR A 22 -3.60 5.35 -13.48
N ALA A 23 -4.33 5.15 -12.38
CA ALA A 23 -5.30 6.13 -11.88
C ALA A 23 -4.63 7.45 -11.49
N VAL A 24 -3.50 7.41 -10.76
CA VAL A 24 -2.74 8.61 -10.35
C VAL A 24 -2.22 9.41 -11.56
N ILE A 25 -1.76 8.70 -12.61
CA ILE A 25 -1.14 9.34 -13.79
C ILE A 25 -2.21 9.92 -14.74
N PHE A 26 -3.30 9.22 -14.97
CA PHE A 26 -4.25 9.58 -16.03
C PHE A 26 -5.52 10.28 -15.53
N SER A 27 -5.93 10.14 -14.26
CA SER A 27 -7.10 10.85 -13.76
C SER A 27 -6.99 12.39 -13.83
N PRO A 28 -5.79 13.02 -13.70
CA PRO A 28 -5.63 14.45 -13.95
C PRO A 28 -6.16 14.94 -15.29
N LEU A 29 -6.19 14.10 -16.33
CA LEU A 29 -6.74 14.45 -17.65
C LEU A 29 -8.24 14.81 -17.62
N ALA A 30 -8.97 14.28 -16.64
CA ALA A 30 -10.38 14.58 -16.43
C ALA A 30 -10.63 15.64 -15.34
N TYR A 31 -9.57 16.31 -14.86
CA TYR A 31 -9.67 17.32 -13.82
C TYR A 31 -9.08 18.66 -14.30
N PRO A 32 -9.87 19.55 -14.92
CA PRO A 32 -9.37 20.85 -15.39
C PRO A 32 -8.71 21.66 -14.28
N GLY A 33 -7.48 22.11 -14.51
CA GLY A 33 -6.72 22.91 -13.56
C GLY A 33 -6.04 22.13 -12.44
N TYR A 34 -6.12 20.79 -12.42
CA TYR A 34 -5.39 19.99 -11.44
C TYR A 34 -3.87 20.17 -11.59
N ASN A 35 -3.25 20.61 -10.50
CA ASN A 35 -1.79 20.73 -10.42
C ASN A 35 -1.22 19.54 -9.61
N TRP A 36 -0.72 18.52 -10.29
CA TRP A 36 -0.18 17.32 -9.65
C TRP A 36 1.01 17.59 -8.71
N MET A 37 1.69 18.73 -8.87
CA MET A 37 2.79 19.11 -7.98
C MET A 37 2.29 19.63 -6.64
N ALA A 38 1.17 20.35 -6.63
CA ALA A 38 0.63 21.02 -5.45
C ALA A 38 -0.56 20.29 -4.81
N GLN A 39 -1.28 19.46 -5.55
CA GLN A 39 -2.51 18.81 -5.09
C GLN A 39 -2.30 17.35 -4.74
N ALA A 40 -3.08 16.89 -3.75
CA ALA A 40 -3.06 15.51 -3.28
C ALA A 40 -3.61 14.53 -4.32
N VAL A 41 -3.22 13.26 -4.21
CA VAL A 41 -3.82 12.17 -4.98
C VAL A 41 -5.28 11.97 -4.58
N SER A 42 -5.61 12.15 -3.29
CA SER A 42 -6.98 12.04 -2.78
C SER A 42 -7.95 13.07 -3.38
N ASP A 43 -7.46 14.21 -3.85
CA ASP A 43 -8.27 15.21 -4.57
C ASP A 43 -8.87 14.64 -5.87
N LEU A 44 -8.16 13.71 -6.52
CA LEU A 44 -8.63 13.05 -7.75
C LEU A 44 -9.84 12.14 -7.53
N SER A 45 -10.03 11.67 -6.30
CA SER A 45 -11.09 10.75 -5.88
C SER A 45 -12.10 11.36 -4.91
N ALA A 46 -12.02 12.67 -4.66
CA ALA A 46 -13.01 13.37 -3.84
C ALA A 46 -14.42 13.24 -4.43
N ALA A 47 -15.44 13.28 -3.58
CA ALA A 47 -16.83 12.98 -3.97
C ALA A 47 -17.36 13.88 -5.09
N ASN A 48 -16.88 15.13 -5.17
CA ASN A 48 -17.24 16.10 -6.22
C ASN A 48 -16.13 16.31 -7.27
N ALA A 49 -15.05 15.51 -7.24
CA ALA A 49 -13.95 15.70 -8.18
C ALA A 49 -14.39 15.43 -9.64
N PRO A 50 -14.06 16.31 -10.58
CA PRO A 50 -14.35 16.07 -12.00
C PRO A 50 -13.74 14.77 -12.53
N SER A 51 -12.62 14.34 -11.94
CA SER A 51 -11.89 13.12 -12.29
C SER A 51 -12.46 11.84 -11.67
N LEU A 52 -13.45 11.92 -10.75
CA LEU A 52 -13.92 10.77 -9.98
C LEU A 52 -14.35 9.58 -10.85
N SER A 53 -15.05 9.84 -11.96
CA SER A 53 -15.48 8.77 -12.88
C SER A 53 -14.30 8.06 -13.51
N LEU A 54 -13.32 8.79 -14.01
CA LEU A 54 -12.11 8.22 -14.63
C LEU A 54 -11.24 7.52 -13.56
N TRP A 55 -11.09 8.13 -12.37
CA TRP A 55 -10.42 7.51 -11.24
C TRP A 55 -11.02 6.13 -10.91
N ASN A 56 -12.33 6.05 -10.76
CA ASN A 56 -13.02 4.81 -10.42
C ASN A 56 -12.84 3.72 -11.50
N GLN A 57 -12.78 4.10 -12.77
CA GLN A 57 -12.53 3.15 -13.87
C GLN A 57 -11.09 2.62 -13.83
N LEU A 58 -10.10 3.49 -13.67
CA LEU A 58 -8.69 3.12 -13.70
C LEU A 58 -8.26 2.37 -12.43
N SER A 59 -8.85 2.71 -11.28
CA SER A 59 -8.59 2.05 -10.00
C SER A 59 -9.54 0.89 -9.69
N ALA A 60 -10.35 0.44 -10.66
CA ALA A 60 -11.44 -0.51 -10.43
C ALA A 60 -10.98 -1.82 -9.76
N VAL A 61 -9.79 -2.32 -10.10
CA VAL A 61 -9.25 -3.56 -9.54
C VAL A 61 -8.26 -3.32 -8.40
N TYR A 62 -7.89 -2.07 -8.13
CA TYR A 62 -6.88 -1.70 -7.13
C TYR A 62 -7.18 -2.31 -5.76
N ASN A 63 -8.25 -1.89 -5.10
CA ASN A 63 -8.57 -2.29 -3.74
C ASN A 63 -8.76 -3.81 -3.58
N VAL A 64 -9.44 -4.46 -4.54
CA VAL A 64 -9.68 -5.91 -4.48
C VAL A 64 -8.37 -6.66 -4.60
N CYS A 65 -7.54 -6.31 -5.56
CA CYS A 65 -6.24 -6.95 -5.77
C CYS A 65 -5.28 -6.71 -4.60
N GLU A 66 -5.32 -5.52 -3.99
CA GLU A 66 -4.53 -5.15 -2.83
C GLU A 66 -4.83 -6.06 -1.64
N VAL A 67 -6.09 -6.12 -1.22
CA VAL A 67 -6.48 -6.92 -0.04
C VAL A 67 -6.37 -8.42 -0.27
N VAL A 68 -6.62 -8.91 -1.49
CA VAL A 68 -6.38 -10.31 -1.83
C VAL A 68 -4.90 -10.63 -1.74
N CYS A 69 -4.02 -9.78 -2.32
CA CYS A 69 -2.58 -9.97 -2.26
C CYS A 69 -2.09 -10.09 -0.81
N VAL A 70 -2.37 -9.08 0.02
CA VAL A 70 -1.86 -9.09 1.40
C VAL A 70 -2.43 -10.25 2.22
N THR A 71 -3.68 -10.65 1.96
CA THR A 71 -4.30 -11.79 2.63
C THR A 71 -3.62 -13.11 2.26
N VAL A 72 -3.33 -13.35 0.97
CA VAL A 72 -2.62 -14.58 0.56
C VAL A 72 -1.16 -14.57 1.00
N VAL A 73 -0.53 -13.40 1.14
CA VAL A 73 0.79 -13.27 1.78
C VAL A 73 0.72 -13.73 3.23
N CYS A 74 -0.29 -13.29 3.99
CA CYS A 74 -0.50 -13.75 5.38
C CYS A 74 -0.67 -15.28 5.47
N ILE A 75 -1.42 -15.87 4.54
CA ILE A 75 -1.60 -17.33 4.45
C ILE A 75 -0.25 -18.00 4.14
N GLY A 76 0.51 -17.47 3.18
CA GLY A 76 1.80 -18.03 2.76
C GLY A 76 2.88 -18.02 3.86
N ILE A 77 2.77 -17.10 4.84
CA ILE A 77 3.71 -16.98 5.95
C ILE A 77 3.16 -17.46 7.30
N CYS A 78 1.96 -18.06 7.35
CA CYS A 78 1.32 -18.43 8.62
C CYS A 78 2.18 -19.39 9.47
N ASP A 79 2.92 -20.32 8.82
CA ASP A 79 3.83 -21.27 9.45
C ASP A 79 5.26 -20.74 9.60
N GLU A 80 5.50 -19.47 9.30
CA GLU A 80 6.83 -18.89 9.39
C GLU A 80 7.27 -18.79 10.86
N LYS A 81 8.46 -19.34 11.16
CA LYS A 81 8.99 -19.39 12.54
C LYS A 81 9.38 -18.02 13.08
N ASN A 82 9.75 -17.09 12.20
CA ASN A 82 10.10 -15.73 12.60
C ASN A 82 8.85 -14.93 12.98
N LYS A 83 8.60 -14.84 14.29
CA LYS A 83 7.45 -14.11 14.83
C LYS A 83 7.45 -12.62 14.45
N LEU A 84 8.62 -11.98 14.37
CA LEU A 84 8.71 -10.56 14.01
C LEU A 84 8.27 -10.34 12.56
N LEU A 85 8.78 -11.14 11.60
CA LEU A 85 8.34 -11.04 10.20
C LEU A 85 6.84 -11.24 10.10
N ARG A 86 6.32 -12.32 10.71
CA ARG A 86 4.90 -12.65 10.67
C ARG A 86 4.04 -11.55 11.27
N THR A 87 4.40 -11.04 12.45
CA THR A 87 3.67 -9.94 13.10
C THR A 87 3.71 -8.67 12.25
N GLY A 88 4.87 -8.31 11.69
CA GLY A 88 5.00 -7.13 10.82
C GLY A 88 4.09 -7.23 9.59
N VAL A 89 4.10 -8.37 8.90
CA VAL A 89 3.24 -8.57 7.71
C VAL A 89 1.75 -8.60 8.10
N TYR A 90 1.38 -9.16 9.25
CA TYR A 90 -0.02 -9.13 9.71
C TYR A 90 -0.49 -7.72 10.06
N LEU A 91 0.36 -6.89 10.68
CA LEU A 91 0.06 -5.47 10.92
C LEU A 91 -0.08 -4.71 9.61
N PHE A 92 0.76 -5.00 8.62
CA PHE A 92 0.62 -4.42 7.28
C PHE A 92 -0.70 -4.83 6.62
N ALA A 93 -1.11 -6.09 6.75
CA ALA A 93 -2.39 -6.56 6.24
C ALA A 93 -3.58 -5.84 6.92
N VAL A 94 -3.53 -5.65 8.23
CA VAL A 94 -4.56 -4.88 8.95
C VAL A 94 -4.62 -3.44 8.42
N MET A 95 -3.47 -2.82 8.17
CA MET A 95 -3.38 -1.48 7.59
C MET A 95 -4.01 -1.43 6.19
N GLU A 96 -3.70 -2.38 5.30
CA GLU A 96 -4.27 -2.44 3.95
C GLU A 96 -5.79 -2.62 3.96
N TRP A 97 -6.30 -3.51 4.82
CA TRP A 97 -7.74 -3.66 5.00
C TRP A 97 -8.40 -2.40 5.55
N LEU A 98 -7.78 -1.73 6.52
CA LEU A 98 -8.26 -0.44 7.05
C LEU A 98 -8.27 0.63 5.97
N SER A 99 -7.23 0.70 5.14
CA SER A 99 -7.13 1.61 4.00
C SER A 99 -8.25 1.35 2.99
N ALA A 100 -8.38 0.11 2.52
CA ALA A 100 -9.36 -0.26 1.50
C ALA A 100 -10.82 -0.01 1.91
N ILE A 101 -11.14 -0.22 3.19
CA ILE A 101 -12.50 0.01 3.73
C ILE A 101 -12.67 1.47 4.11
N GLY A 102 -11.71 2.04 4.85
CA GLY A 102 -11.83 3.35 5.48
C GLY A 102 -11.95 4.48 4.47
N TYR A 103 -11.11 4.50 3.44
CA TYR A 103 -11.20 5.54 2.40
C TYR A 103 -12.44 5.41 1.52
N ARG A 104 -12.99 4.21 1.37
CA ARG A 104 -14.28 4.03 0.67
C ARG A 104 -15.48 4.48 1.50
N MET A 105 -15.39 4.29 2.82
CA MET A 105 -16.46 4.76 3.73
C MET A 105 -16.41 6.28 3.93
N PHE A 106 -15.21 6.85 3.91
CA PHE A 106 -14.97 8.27 4.18
C PHE A 106 -14.10 8.89 3.08
N PRO A 107 -14.57 8.96 1.80
CA PRO A 107 -13.87 9.74 0.78
C PRO A 107 -13.88 11.22 1.17
N LEU A 108 -12.93 12.02 0.67
CA LEU A 108 -13.02 13.47 0.83
C LEU A 108 -14.32 14.00 0.22
N SER A 109 -14.96 14.94 0.91
CA SER A 109 -16.20 15.57 0.42
C SER A 109 -15.92 16.51 -0.74
N ASP A 110 -14.79 17.22 -0.66
CA ASP A 110 -14.28 18.14 -1.67
C ASP A 110 -12.75 18.08 -1.74
N SER A 111 -12.19 18.52 -2.85
CA SER A 111 -10.75 18.69 -2.99
C SER A 111 -10.23 19.72 -1.99
N GLY A 112 -9.09 19.41 -1.35
CA GLY A 112 -8.43 20.32 -0.43
C GLY A 112 -9.01 20.37 0.99
N TYR A 113 -9.79 19.39 1.42
CA TYR A 113 -10.33 19.31 2.79
C TYR A 113 -11.31 20.44 3.16
N ALA A 114 -12.61 20.23 2.95
CA ALA A 114 -13.64 21.20 3.28
C ALA A 114 -14.02 21.28 4.78
N GLY A 115 -13.55 20.33 5.62
CA GLY A 115 -13.82 20.31 7.06
C GLY A 115 -15.14 19.66 7.46
N ALA A 116 -15.81 18.96 6.56
CA ALA A 116 -16.98 18.16 6.87
C ALA A 116 -16.64 16.97 7.79
N PHE A 117 -17.63 16.39 8.46
CA PHE A 117 -17.43 15.19 9.30
C PHE A 117 -16.72 14.07 8.53
N GLN A 118 -17.09 13.87 7.27
CA GLN A 118 -16.50 12.88 6.38
C GLN A 118 -15.00 13.13 6.17
N ASP A 119 -14.58 14.40 6.01
CA ASP A 119 -13.18 14.79 5.85
C ASP A 119 -12.37 14.54 7.12
N VAL A 120 -12.97 14.83 8.29
CA VAL A 120 -12.35 14.51 9.60
C VAL A 120 -12.12 13.01 9.71
N MET A 121 -13.11 12.18 9.36
CA MET A 121 -12.98 10.73 9.37
C MET A 121 -11.93 10.23 8.38
N HIS A 122 -11.84 10.83 7.18
CA HIS A 122 -10.79 10.55 6.20
C HIS A 122 -9.40 10.78 6.80
N MET A 123 -9.21 11.88 7.51
CA MET A 123 -7.93 12.20 8.18
C MET A 123 -7.61 11.25 9.33
N ILE A 124 -8.63 10.79 10.08
CA ILE A 124 -8.47 9.78 11.14
C ILE A 124 -8.02 8.45 10.53
N VAL A 125 -8.65 8.02 9.43
CA VAL A 125 -8.24 6.82 8.69
C VAL A 125 -6.79 6.98 8.21
N THR A 126 -6.45 8.12 7.62
CA THR A 126 -5.09 8.42 7.16
C THR A 126 -4.07 8.32 8.30
N ALA A 127 -4.36 8.91 9.46
CA ALA A 127 -3.47 8.84 10.61
C ALA A 127 -3.27 7.41 11.11
N ALA A 128 -4.33 6.60 11.16
CA ALA A 128 -4.27 5.20 11.55
C ALA A 128 -3.48 4.35 10.54
N VAL A 129 -3.69 4.56 9.24
CA VAL A 129 -2.95 3.91 8.16
C VAL A 129 -1.47 4.22 8.25
N VAL A 130 -1.09 5.49 8.41
CA VAL A 130 0.32 5.90 8.56
C VAL A 130 0.96 5.28 9.80
N LEU A 131 0.29 5.31 10.95
CA LEU A 131 0.81 4.73 12.20
C LEU A 131 1.04 3.22 12.06
N LEU A 132 0.05 2.48 11.57
CA LEU A 132 0.15 1.03 11.37
C LEU A 132 1.24 0.69 10.36
N SER A 133 1.37 1.45 9.28
CA SER A 133 2.44 1.27 8.29
C SER A 133 3.82 1.41 8.93
N ILE A 134 4.05 2.47 9.71
CA ILE A 134 5.34 2.69 10.38
C ILE A 134 5.67 1.52 11.32
N ILE A 135 4.72 1.12 12.18
CA ILE A 135 4.92 0.01 13.13
C ILE A 135 5.21 -1.30 12.39
N SER A 136 4.45 -1.59 11.36
CA SER A 136 4.63 -2.77 10.50
C SER A 136 6.00 -2.79 9.85
N LEU A 137 6.34 -1.73 9.11
CA LEU A 137 7.60 -1.64 8.36
C LEU A 137 8.82 -1.71 9.28
N VAL A 138 8.81 -1.01 10.42
CA VAL A 138 9.87 -1.10 11.44
C VAL A 138 10.02 -2.54 11.95
N THR A 139 8.90 -3.23 12.23
CA THR A 139 8.91 -4.62 12.70
C THR A 139 9.54 -5.56 11.66
N ILE A 140 9.22 -5.38 10.38
CA ILE A 140 9.80 -6.17 9.27
C ILE A 140 11.29 -5.85 9.07
N ILE A 141 11.68 -4.57 9.20
CA ILE A 141 13.10 -4.17 9.13
C ILE A 141 13.90 -4.87 10.23
N VAL A 142 13.40 -4.89 11.47
CA VAL A 142 14.05 -5.57 12.59
C VAL A 142 14.16 -7.08 12.34
N ALA A 143 13.12 -7.70 11.75
CA ALA A 143 13.18 -9.11 11.37
C ALA A 143 14.29 -9.39 10.35
N GLY A 144 14.38 -8.56 9.30
CA GLY A 144 15.41 -8.67 8.26
C GLY A 144 16.84 -8.36 8.74
N ALA A 145 16.97 -7.45 9.73
CA ALA A 145 18.26 -7.14 10.34
C ALA A 145 18.78 -8.28 11.23
N LYS A 146 17.88 -8.98 11.94
CA LYS A 146 18.23 -10.09 12.84
C LYS A 146 18.49 -11.42 12.11
N ASN A 147 17.91 -11.62 10.93
CA ASN A 147 18.05 -12.86 10.19
C ASN A 147 18.28 -12.58 8.70
N LYS A 148 19.42 -13.09 8.17
CA LYS A 148 19.82 -12.92 6.76
C LYS A 148 18.80 -13.49 5.77
N GLU A 149 18.05 -14.51 6.15
CA GLU A 149 17.00 -15.13 5.33
C GLU A 149 15.89 -14.13 4.97
N TYR A 150 15.57 -13.20 5.89
CA TYR A 150 14.52 -12.19 5.70
C TYR A 150 15.06 -10.81 5.30
N ARG A 151 16.34 -10.74 4.94
CA ARG A 151 17.01 -9.48 4.61
C ARG A 151 16.33 -8.73 3.46
N SER A 152 15.85 -9.45 2.44
CA SER A 152 15.15 -8.84 1.30
C SER A 152 13.84 -8.16 1.73
N TYR A 153 13.06 -8.79 2.61
CA TYR A 153 11.88 -8.17 3.22
C TYR A 153 12.25 -6.90 3.99
N GLY A 154 13.31 -6.97 4.80
CA GLY A 154 13.79 -5.83 5.57
C GLY A 154 14.25 -4.66 4.70
N ILE A 155 14.93 -4.94 3.58
CA ILE A 155 15.38 -3.90 2.63
C ILE A 155 14.16 -3.25 1.95
N CYS A 156 13.21 -4.04 1.43
CA CYS A 156 11.99 -3.51 0.83
C CYS A 156 11.19 -2.65 1.82
N ALA A 157 11.07 -3.12 3.08
CA ALA A 157 10.41 -2.38 4.14
C ALA A 157 11.16 -1.08 4.49
N ALA A 158 12.49 -1.07 4.47
CA ALA A 158 13.28 0.13 4.73
C ALA A 158 13.10 1.18 3.61
N VAL A 159 13.05 0.75 2.35
CA VAL A 159 12.77 1.64 1.22
C VAL A 159 11.36 2.22 1.34
N ALA A 160 10.36 1.39 1.62
CA ALA A 160 8.97 1.84 1.80
C ALA A 160 8.86 2.82 2.99
N LEU A 161 9.52 2.54 4.12
CA LEU A 161 9.52 3.43 5.29
C LEU A 161 10.20 4.77 4.95
N ALA A 162 11.33 4.76 4.26
CA ALA A 162 12.01 5.98 3.84
C ALA A 162 11.12 6.83 2.93
N MET A 163 10.45 6.23 1.94
CA MET A 163 9.49 6.92 1.08
C MET A 163 8.32 7.50 1.88
N MET A 164 7.74 6.71 2.80
CA MET A 164 6.61 7.16 3.63
C MET A 164 7.01 8.32 4.54
N LEU A 165 8.17 8.26 5.19
CA LEU A 165 8.67 9.35 6.03
C LEU A 165 8.99 10.60 5.21
N THR A 166 9.53 10.44 4.00
CA THR A 166 9.72 11.55 3.05
C THR A 166 8.39 12.24 2.78
N GLY A 167 7.32 11.47 2.50
CA GLY A 167 5.98 12.01 2.31
C GLY A 167 5.47 12.71 3.57
N ALA A 168 5.38 11.98 4.68
CA ALA A 168 4.74 12.47 5.91
C ALA A 168 5.45 13.68 6.56
N LEU A 169 6.78 13.69 6.54
CA LEU A 169 7.58 14.79 7.09
C LEU A 169 7.75 15.92 6.07
N GLY A 170 7.97 15.57 4.82
CA GLY A 170 8.20 16.54 3.74
C GLY A 170 7.01 17.48 3.53
N MET A 171 5.77 16.98 3.68
CA MET A 171 4.56 17.82 3.58
C MET A 171 4.53 19.00 4.59
N LYS A 172 5.31 18.94 5.67
CA LYS A 172 5.42 20.02 6.67
C LYS A 172 6.56 20.99 6.38
N ILE A 173 7.50 20.63 5.52
CA ILE A 173 8.76 21.34 5.31
C ILE A 173 8.79 22.03 3.94
N VAL A 174 8.19 21.39 2.91
CA VAL A 174 8.21 21.93 1.55
C VAL A 174 7.13 23.00 1.37
N PRO A 175 7.36 23.96 0.46
CA PRO A 175 6.31 24.90 0.04
C PRO A 175 5.06 24.16 -0.50
N ALA A 176 3.88 24.76 -0.28
CA ALA A 176 2.60 24.14 -0.67
C ALA A 176 2.52 23.77 -2.16
N GLU A 177 3.25 24.46 -3.01
CA GLU A 177 3.36 24.17 -4.45
C GLU A 177 4.00 22.83 -4.80
N TYR A 178 4.70 22.18 -3.85
CA TYR A 178 5.33 20.86 -4.01
C TYR A 178 4.68 19.76 -3.13
N PHE A 179 3.60 20.09 -2.42
CA PHE A 179 2.89 19.17 -1.52
C PHE A 179 2.52 17.85 -2.22
N GLY A 180 1.95 17.94 -3.42
CA GLY A 180 1.50 16.78 -4.18
C GLY A 180 2.63 15.85 -4.60
N ILE A 181 3.83 16.39 -4.90
CA ILE A 181 5.01 15.56 -5.21
C ILE A 181 5.38 14.72 -3.98
N ILE A 182 5.46 15.37 -2.83
CA ILE A 182 5.92 14.76 -1.58
C ILE A 182 4.89 13.72 -1.07
N GLU A 183 3.60 14.03 -1.16
CA GLU A 183 2.52 13.12 -0.76
C GLU A 183 2.57 11.80 -1.56
N ARG A 184 2.91 11.86 -2.84
CA ARG A 184 3.04 10.67 -3.71
C ARG A 184 4.08 9.67 -3.22
N PHE A 185 5.14 10.10 -2.54
CA PHE A 185 6.08 9.16 -1.92
C PHE A 185 5.38 8.27 -0.89
N SER A 186 4.49 8.84 -0.06
CA SER A 186 3.77 8.06 0.95
C SER A 186 2.80 7.07 0.31
N VAL A 187 1.99 7.49 -0.66
CA VAL A 187 0.98 6.61 -1.24
C VAL A 187 1.60 5.49 -2.09
N PHE A 188 2.68 5.77 -2.83
CA PHE A 188 3.39 4.74 -3.58
C PHE A 188 4.24 3.83 -2.69
N ALA A 189 4.61 4.26 -1.48
CA ALA A 189 5.31 3.41 -0.52
C ALA A 189 4.44 2.21 -0.09
N ALA A 190 3.19 2.45 0.29
CA ALA A 190 2.27 1.39 0.74
C ALA A 190 1.94 0.42 -0.40
N THR A 191 1.42 0.94 -1.52
CA THR A 191 1.04 0.10 -2.67
C THR A 191 2.21 -0.66 -3.27
N GLY A 192 3.40 -0.02 -3.35
CA GLY A 192 4.63 -0.66 -3.82
C GLY A 192 5.14 -1.75 -2.89
N PHE A 193 5.02 -1.55 -1.57
CA PHE A 193 5.42 -2.57 -0.61
C PHE A 193 4.48 -3.79 -0.64
N ASN A 194 3.16 -3.58 -0.81
CA ASN A 194 2.22 -4.69 -1.03
C ASN A 194 2.61 -5.51 -2.28
N ALA A 195 2.93 -4.85 -3.39
CA ALA A 195 3.42 -5.52 -4.60
C ALA A 195 4.72 -6.31 -4.33
N ALA A 196 5.67 -5.74 -3.57
CA ALA A 196 6.90 -6.41 -3.20
C ALA A 196 6.66 -7.66 -2.35
N LEU A 197 5.75 -7.61 -1.38
CA LEU A 197 5.34 -8.79 -0.59
C LEU A 197 4.74 -9.88 -1.48
N GLY A 198 3.88 -9.51 -2.42
CA GLY A 198 3.29 -10.44 -3.39
C GLY A 198 4.35 -11.09 -4.29
N ILE A 199 5.34 -10.34 -4.75
CA ILE A 199 6.48 -10.84 -5.52
C ILE A 199 7.32 -11.83 -4.67
N HIS A 200 7.60 -11.50 -3.41
CA HIS A 200 8.29 -12.41 -2.51
C HIS A 200 7.52 -13.74 -2.34
N LEU A 201 6.21 -13.67 -2.15
CA LEU A 201 5.37 -14.85 -2.08
C LEU A 201 5.42 -15.67 -3.38
N TYR A 202 5.36 -15.03 -4.54
CA TYR A 202 5.43 -15.71 -5.83
C TYR A 202 6.74 -16.49 -6.00
N PHE A 203 7.87 -15.92 -5.57
CA PHE A 203 9.19 -16.56 -5.69
C PHE A 203 9.56 -17.45 -4.50
N SER A 204 8.73 -17.52 -3.45
CA SER A 204 9.00 -18.41 -2.32
C SER A 204 9.06 -19.88 -2.75
N LYS A 205 9.83 -20.69 -2.00
CA LYS A 205 9.87 -22.15 -2.22
C LYS A 205 8.56 -22.75 -1.71
N ASP A 206 8.05 -23.74 -2.45
CA ASP A 206 6.90 -24.51 -2.00
C ASP A 206 7.34 -25.43 -0.84
N LYS A 207 6.67 -25.30 0.32
CA LYS A 207 6.99 -26.12 1.50
C LYS A 207 6.54 -27.57 1.36
N SER A 208 5.65 -27.88 0.41
CA SER A 208 5.16 -29.24 0.16
C SER A 208 6.26 -30.20 -0.33
N GLU A 209 7.27 -29.68 -1.07
CA GLU A 209 8.40 -30.51 -1.55
C GLU A 209 9.33 -30.98 -0.43
N ASN A 210 9.40 -30.25 0.69
CA ASN A 210 10.24 -30.68 1.83
C ASN A 210 9.63 -31.86 2.60
N ILE A 211 8.35 -32.14 2.45
CA ILE A 211 7.68 -33.29 3.09
C ILE A 211 7.91 -34.54 2.27
N GLU A 212 7.86 -34.47 0.93
CA GLU A 212 8.10 -35.62 0.05
C GLU A 212 9.58 -36.06 0.03
N ASN A 213 10.52 -35.15 0.21
CA ASN A 213 11.95 -35.49 0.24
C ASN A 213 12.45 -36.04 1.61
N ASN A 214 11.59 -36.04 2.63
CA ASN A 214 11.89 -36.57 3.97
C ASN A 214 11.08 -37.83 4.33
N LEU A 215 10.33 -38.38 3.36
CA LEU A 215 9.64 -39.68 3.44
C LEU A 215 10.35 -40.70 2.55
#